data_c2e0e47b62711343f58d9b04cbe8986a
#
_entry.id   c2e0e47b62711343f58d9b04cbe8986a
#
_cell.length_a   1.000
_cell.length_b   1.000
_cell.length_c   1.000
_cell.angle_alpha   90.00
_cell.angle_beta   90.00
_cell.angle_gamma   90.00
#
_symmetry.space_group_name_H-M   'P 1'
#
loop_
_entity.id
_entity.type
_entity.pdbx_description
1 polymer ?
#
loop_
_entity_poly.entity_id
_entity_poly.type
_entity_poly.pdbx_seq_one_letter_code
_entity_poly.pdbx_strand_id
1 'polypeptide(L)'
;MIVKPIPGADSEKLLQTISAKIPVMLIGSSAGYNRSQSAYATTEADAAALVKQLVQEVLKDYGGDIRGKTFGIFSSDVASDVTYVKKGVVCSELERMGAQIDWKLTGNLNEDGLTILEKQKPVDVVLTLDDRSVVQAGTCSKENRLHGADVYGIGNSTESVYYLDNGSVKCLVVPDEFGAGYQCMTQVVHKLNGDIRKMEDQTVQYTVIRRSELFSERNQELLFIMSQ
;
A
#
# COMPACT_ATOMS: atom_id res chain seq x y z
N MET A 1 10.12 -20.68 -8.14
CA MET A 1 9.35 -20.55 -6.89
C MET A 1 8.96 -19.09 -6.69
N ILE A 2 7.73 -18.82 -6.26
CA ILE A 2 7.28 -17.47 -5.91
C ILE A 2 7.07 -17.42 -4.39
N VAL A 3 7.61 -16.41 -3.73
CA VAL A 3 7.63 -16.31 -2.26
C VAL A 3 7.29 -14.88 -1.84
N LYS A 4 6.38 -14.75 -0.87
CA LYS A 4 6.23 -13.49 -0.11
C LYS A 4 7.29 -13.50 1.00
N PRO A 5 8.27 -12.58 0.98
CA PRO A 5 9.36 -12.61 1.95
C PRO A 5 8.87 -12.30 3.36
N ILE A 6 9.45 -13.00 4.33
CA ILE A 6 9.28 -12.72 5.75
C ILE A 6 10.62 -12.19 6.25
N PRO A 7 10.70 -10.98 6.81
CA PRO A 7 11.97 -10.41 7.29
C PRO A 7 12.63 -11.30 8.34
N GLY A 8 13.96 -11.48 8.23
CA GLY A 8 14.76 -12.24 9.20
C GLY A 8 16.00 -12.89 8.56
N ALA A 9 17.08 -12.96 9.32
CA ALA A 9 18.37 -13.48 8.84
C ALA A 9 18.29 -14.95 8.38
N ASP A 10 17.46 -15.77 9.00
CA ASP A 10 17.28 -17.19 8.63
C ASP A 10 16.50 -17.31 7.31
N SER A 11 15.52 -16.45 7.08
CA SER A 11 14.78 -16.39 5.81
C SER A 11 15.68 -16.00 4.65
N GLU A 12 16.59 -15.06 4.85
CA GLU A 12 17.57 -14.64 3.84
C GLU A 12 18.51 -15.78 3.46
N LYS A 13 19.10 -16.46 4.43
CA LYS A 13 19.98 -17.64 4.19
C LYS A 13 19.26 -18.76 3.44
N LEU A 14 18.02 -19.02 3.82
CA LEU A 14 17.18 -20.02 3.15
C LEU A 14 16.92 -19.64 1.70
N LEU A 15 16.53 -18.39 1.43
CA LEU A 15 16.31 -17.88 0.06
C LEU A 15 17.57 -17.93 -0.78
N GLN A 16 18.74 -17.58 -0.24
CA GLN A 16 20.04 -17.70 -0.93
C GLN A 16 20.32 -19.16 -1.30
N THR A 17 20.11 -20.09 -0.38
CA THR A 17 20.32 -21.53 -0.60
C THR A 17 19.40 -22.09 -1.68
N ILE A 18 18.13 -21.68 -1.67
CA ILE A 18 17.13 -22.16 -2.64
C ILE A 18 17.36 -21.53 -4.01
N SER A 19 17.65 -20.21 -4.07
CA SER A 19 17.83 -19.48 -5.32
C SER A 19 19.08 -19.96 -6.12
N ALA A 20 20.04 -20.58 -5.45
CA ALA A 20 21.16 -21.23 -6.10
C ALA A 20 20.78 -22.51 -6.88
N LYS A 21 19.60 -23.08 -6.61
CA LYS A 21 19.15 -24.36 -7.20
C LYS A 21 17.97 -24.19 -8.14
N ILE A 22 17.07 -23.27 -7.85
CA ILE A 22 15.85 -23.05 -8.65
C ILE A 22 15.58 -21.55 -8.80
N PRO A 23 14.89 -21.11 -9.89
CA PRO A 23 14.45 -19.74 -10.03
C PRO A 23 13.54 -19.30 -8.89
N VAL A 24 13.83 -18.15 -8.27
CA VAL A 24 13.03 -17.56 -7.17
C VAL A 24 12.65 -16.13 -7.53
N MET A 25 11.36 -15.84 -7.45
CA MET A 25 10.81 -14.47 -7.46
C MET A 25 10.22 -14.16 -6.10
N LEU A 26 10.51 -12.98 -5.59
CA LEU A 26 9.83 -12.44 -4.40
C LEU A 26 8.67 -11.56 -4.85
N ILE A 27 7.51 -11.75 -4.23
CA ILE A 27 6.35 -10.87 -4.41
C ILE A 27 6.19 -9.98 -3.17
N GLY A 28 6.16 -8.68 -3.39
CA GLY A 28 6.19 -7.68 -2.33
C GLY A 28 7.61 -7.18 -2.04
N SER A 29 7.80 -6.45 -0.94
CA SER A 29 9.06 -5.79 -0.65
C SER A 29 10.20 -6.74 -0.37
N SER A 30 11.33 -6.46 -0.98
CA SER A 30 12.63 -7.07 -0.68
C SER A 30 13.47 -6.27 0.31
N ALA A 31 12.91 -5.22 0.89
CA ALA A 31 13.60 -4.39 1.87
C ALA A 31 14.12 -5.28 3.03
N GLY A 32 15.37 -5.05 3.44
CA GLY A 32 16.06 -5.86 4.46
C GLY A 32 16.81 -7.09 3.92
N TYR A 33 16.70 -7.43 2.63
CA TYR A 33 17.48 -8.51 2.02
C TYR A 33 18.71 -7.97 1.28
N ASN A 34 19.86 -8.61 1.51
CA ASN A 34 21.09 -8.28 0.77
C ASN A 34 21.02 -8.80 -0.66
N ARG A 35 20.70 -7.93 -1.61
CA ARG A 35 20.48 -8.26 -3.02
C ARG A 35 21.77 -8.41 -3.82
N SER A 36 22.90 -7.98 -3.31
CA SER A 36 24.18 -7.96 -4.06
C SER A 36 24.70 -9.35 -4.40
N GLN A 37 24.25 -10.40 -3.72
CA GLN A 37 24.68 -11.79 -3.92
C GLN A 37 23.52 -12.74 -4.27
N SER A 38 22.31 -12.25 -4.45
CA SER A 38 21.13 -13.08 -4.62
C SER A 38 20.82 -13.37 -6.10
N ALA A 39 20.47 -14.62 -6.38
CA ALA A 39 20.00 -15.06 -7.69
C ALA A 39 18.48 -14.94 -7.87
N TYR A 40 17.80 -14.23 -6.98
CA TYR A 40 16.36 -13.98 -7.06
C TYR A 40 16.05 -12.55 -7.54
N ALA A 41 14.88 -12.38 -8.14
CA ALA A 41 14.33 -11.08 -8.51
C ALA A 41 13.07 -10.78 -7.68
N THR A 42 12.63 -9.53 -7.73
CA THR A 42 11.48 -9.06 -6.95
C THR A 42 10.42 -8.43 -7.84
N THR A 43 9.17 -8.54 -7.39
CA THR A 43 8.05 -7.77 -7.95
C THR A 43 7.41 -7.01 -6.81
N GLU A 44 7.57 -5.70 -6.80
CA GLU A 44 7.09 -4.85 -5.69
C GLU A 44 6.50 -3.54 -6.20
N ALA A 45 5.53 -3.01 -5.46
CA ALA A 45 5.01 -1.67 -5.70
C ALA A 45 6.02 -0.63 -5.18
N ASP A 46 6.20 0.45 -5.94
CA ASP A 46 6.98 1.59 -5.47
C ASP A 46 6.23 2.31 -4.34
N ALA A 47 6.67 2.05 -3.10
CA ALA A 47 6.08 2.61 -1.90
C ALA A 47 6.07 4.14 -1.88
N ALA A 48 7.10 4.77 -2.44
CA ALA A 48 7.19 6.22 -2.53
C ALA A 48 6.21 6.78 -3.57
N ALA A 49 6.09 6.13 -4.73
CA ALA A 49 5.15 6.51 -5.77
C ALA A 49 3.70 6.41 -5.29
N LEU A 50 3.33 5.33 -4.61
CA LEU A 50 1.99 5.15 -4.05
C LEU A 50 1.60 6.29 -3.09
N VAL A 51 2.51 6.64 -2.18
CA VAL A 51 2.26 7.70 -1.20
C VAL A 51 2.21 9.08 -1.85
N LYS A 52 3.12 9.37 -2.79
CA LYS A 52 3.08 10.63 -3.54
C LYS A 52 1.77 10.77 -4.29
N GLN A 53 1.30 9.69 -4.93
CA GLN A 53 0.01 9.71 -5.61
C GLN A 53 -1.13 9.97 -4.63
N LEU A 54 -1.12 9.31 -3.45
CA LEU A 54 -2.15 9.53 -2.41
C LEU A 54 -2.21 11.00 -1.99
N VAL A 55 -1.06 11.64 -1.73
CA VAL A 55 -0.99 13.07 -1.40
C VAL A 55 -1.45 13.95 -2.55
N GLN A 56 -1.15 13.59 -3.80
CA GLN A 56 -1.65 14.30 -4.98
C GLN A 56 -3.18 14.25 -5.11
N GLU A 57 -3.80 13.13 -4.74
CA GLU A 57 -5.28 13.03 -4.74
C GLU A 57 -5.92 13.95 -3.69
N VAL A 58 -5.31 14.05 -2.49
CA VAL A 58 -5.74 15.04 -1.50
C VAL A 58 -5.58 16.45 -2.05
N LEU A 59 -4.42 16.76 -2.62
CA LEU A 59 -4.13 18.09 -3.18
C LEU A 59 -5.17 18.51 -4.23
N LYS A 60 -5.61 17.58 -5.10
CA LYS A 60 -6.67 17.83 -6.08
C LYS A 60 -7.99 18.22 -5.43
N ASP A 61 -8.41 17.49 -4.38
CA ASP A 61 -9.69 17.72 -3.70
C ASP A 61 -9.69 19.05 -2.92
N TYR A 62 -8.51 19.50 -2.49
CA TYR A 62 -8.31 20.79 -1.82
C TYR A 62 -7.89 21.94 -2.76
N GLY A 63 -8.17 21.80 -4.06
CA GLY A 63 -7.95 22.85 -5.05
C GLY A 63 -6.50 23.21 -5.30
N GLY A 64 -5.57 22.30 -5.02
CA GLY A 64 -4.13 22.48 -5.25
C GLY A 64 -3.38 23.12 -4.07
N ASP A 65 -4.04 23.37 -2.94
CA ASP A 65 -3.42 23.97 -1.75
C ASP A 65 -3.87 23.29 -0.46
N ILE A 66 -2.90 22.75 0.27
CA ILE A 66 -3.11 22.10 1.58
C ILE A 66 -2.34 22.79 2.71
N ARG A 67 -1.86 24.01 2.49
CA ARG A 67 -1.17 24.80 3.53
C ARG A 67 -2.08 25.03 4.72
N GLY A 68 -1.56 24.75 5.91
CA GLY A 68 -2.30 24.88 7.16
C GLY A 68 -3.38 23.82 7.39
N LYS A 69 -3.57 22.88 6.46
CA LYS A 69 -4.43 21.73 6.68
C LYS A 69 -3.76 20.75 7.64
N THR A 70 -4.56 20.10 8.47
CA THR A 70 -4.11 19.18 9.51
C THR A 70 -4.30 17.72 9.06
N PHE A 71 -3.28 16.90 9.32
CA PHE A 71 -3.22 15.53 8.87
C PHE A 71 -2.99 14.55 10.02
N GLY A 72 -3.71 13.43 9.98
CA GLY A 72 -3.39 12.22 10.68
C GLY A 72 -2.81 11.17 9.74
N ILE A 73 -1.77 10.46 10.16
CA ILE A 73 -1.17 9.37 9.39
C ILE A 73 -1.36 8.07 10.14
N PHE A 74 -1.98 7.09 9.49
CA PHE A 74 -2.25 5.80 10.09
C PHE A 74 -1.71 4.64 9.26
N SER A 75 -1.06 3.68 9.92
CA SER A 75 -0.63 2.42 9.33
C SER A 75 -0.83 1.29 10.34
N SER A 76 -1.42 0.20 9.91
CA SER A 76 -1.59 -1.01 10.75
C SER A 76 -0.33 -1.86 10.84
N ASP A 77 0.59 -1.69 9.90
CA ASP A 77 1.85 -2.44 9.84
C ASP A 77 2.93 -1.77 10.70
N VAL A 78 3.41 -2.51 11.70
CA VAL A 78 4.35 -1.99 12.70
C VAL A 78 5.81 -2.10 12.28
N ALA A 79 6.15 -3.06 11.41
CA ALA A 79 7.52 -3.56 11.33
C ALA A 79 8.11 -3.67 9.92
N SER A 80 7.39 -3.32 8.86
CA SER A 80 7.97 -3.45 7.51
C SER A 80 8.75 -2.21 7.10
N ASP A 81 9.90 -2.43 6.45
CA ASP A 81 10.69 -1.36 5.85
C ASP A 81 9.88 -0.54 4.84
N VAL A 82 8.90 -1.17 4.19
CA VAL A 82 7.95 -0.50 3.27
C VAL A 82 7.13 0.55 4.01
N THR A 83 6.59 0.20 5.17
CA THR A 83 5.83 1.13 6.01
C THR A 83 6.70 2.28 6.47
N TYR A 84 7.95 2.00 6.82
CA TYR A 84 8.92 3.04 7.18
C TYR A 84 9.16 4.02 6.03
N VAL A 85 9.39 3.50 4.81
CA VAL A 85 9.53 4.32 3.59
C VAL A 85 8.27 5.13 3.33
N LYS A 86 7.09 4.52 3.35
CA LYS A 86 5.82 5.22 3.16
C LYS A 86 5.63 6.36 4.15
N LYS A 87 5.91 6.14 5.43
CA LYS A 87 5.82 7.18 6.47
C LYS A 87 6.82 8.31 6.26
N GLY A 88 8.05 8.01 5.90
CA GLY A 88 9.06 9.02 5.59
C GLY A 88 8.64 9.90 4.44
N VAL A 89 8.17 9.29 3.34
CA VAL A 89 7.74 10.02 2.14
C VAL A 89 6.51 10.88 2.43
N VAL A 90 5.47 10.35 3.09
CA VAL A 90 4.27 11.14 3.37
C VAL A 90 4.58 12.35 4.25
N CYS A 91 5.42 12.19 5.28
CA CYS A 91 5.83 13.30 6.12
C CYS A 91 6.55 14.38 5.31
N SER A 92 7.55 13.99 4.52
CA SER A 92 8.32 14.93 3.69
C SER A 92 7.46 15.66 2.66
N GLU A 93 6.51 14.97 2.01
CA GLU A 93 5.61 15.60 1.02
C GLU A 93 4.64 16.59 1.70
N LEU A 94 4.04 16.24 2.82
CA LEU A 94 3.14 17.12 3.55
C LEU A 94 3.87 18.36 4.10
N GLU A 95 5.03 18.17 4.72
CA GLU A 95 5.87 19.27 5.22
C GLU A 95 6.30 20.22 4.10
N ARG A 96 6.73 19.68 2.96
CA ARG A 96 7.10 20.46 1.76
C ARG A 96 5.93 21.31 1.23
N MET A 97 4.69 20.83 1.38
CA MET A 97 3.46 21.53 0.97
C MET A 97 2.90 22.47 2.05
N GLY A 98 3.55 22.58 3.20
CA GLY A 98 3.12 23.45 4.30
C GLY A 98 1.90 22.94 5.08
N ALA A 99 1.61 21.65 4.98
CA ALA A 99 0.59 20.99 5.77
C ALA A 99 1.12 20.68 7.19
N GLN A 100 0.22 20.53 8.16
CA GLN A 100 0.55 20.20 9.52
C GLN A 100 0.19 18.74 9.83
N ILE A 101 1.13 17.98 10.38
CA ILE A 101 0.89 16.61 10.83
C ILE A 101 0.63 16.65 12.34
N ASP A 102 -0.61 16.39 12.74
CA ASP A 102 -1.02 16.46 14.14
C ASP A 102 -0.75 15.15 14.88
N TRP A 103 -0.88 14.00 14.18
CA TRP A 103 -0.58 12.71 14.79
C TRP A 103 -0.14 11.65 13.76
N LYS A 104 0.61 10.66 14.27
CA LYS A 104 1.04 9.49 13.53
C LYS A 104 0.74 8.26 14.38
N LEU A 105 -0.13 7.38 13.89
CA LEU A 105 -0.53 6.17 14.57
C LEU A 105 0.00 4.94 13.82
N THR A 106 0.55 3.99 14.57
CA THR A 106 1.05 2.74 13.99
C THR A 106 0.62 1.59 14.88
N GLY A 107 0.09 0.56 14.27
CA GLY A 107 -0.28 -0.67 14.95
C GLY A 107 -1.63 -1.20 14.51
N ASN A 108 -1.78 -2.51 14.64
CA ASN A 108 -3.06 -3.16 14.40
C ASN A 108 -4.00 -2.84 15.57
N LEU A 109 -5.00 -2.03 15.29
CA LEU A 109 -6.04 -1.71 16.23
C LEU A 109 -7.06 -2.86 16.23
N ASN A 110 -7.24 -3.53 17.37
CA ASN A 110 -8.39 -4.39 17.63
C ASN A 110 -9.63 -3.54 17.93
N GLU A 111 -10.75 -4.12 18.33
CA GLU A 111 -11.98 -3.36 18.62
C GLU A 111 -11.79 -2.24 19.66
N ASP A 112 -10.96 -2.47 20.67
CA ASP A 112 -10.56 -1.45 21.63
C ASP A 112 -9.69 -0.35 20.98
N GLY A 113 -8.99 -0.69 19.92
CA GLY A 113 -8.09 0.19 19.17
C GLY A 113 -8.80 1.19 18.27
N LEU A 114 -10.02 0.93 17.81
CA LEU A 114 -10.83 1.95 17.13
C LEU A 114 -11.09 3.14 18.06
N THR A 115 -11.19 2.90 19.36
CA THR A 115 -11.26 3.94 20.41
C THR A 115 -9.96 4.77 20.48
N ILE A 116 -8.81 4.19 20.15
CA ILE A 116 -7.54 4.93 20.09
C ILE A 116 -7.56 5.91 18.91
N LEU A 117 -8.07 5.48 17.77
CA LEU A 117 -8.18 6.33 16.58
C LEU A 117 -9.18 7.49 16.82
N GLU A 118 -10.32 7.19 17.42
CA GLU A 118 -11.33 8.19 17.81
C GLU A 118 -10.80 9.24 18.81
N LYS A 119 -9.92 8.86 19.72
CA LYS A 119 -9.32 9.76 20.72
C LYS A 119 -8.20 10.63 20.15
N GLN A 120 -7.81 10.44 18.89
CA GLN A 120 -6.83 11.33 18.26
C GLN A 120 -7.41 12.74 18.12
N LYS A 121 -6.53 13.72 18.08
CA LYS A 121 -6.91 15.11 17.81
C LYS A 121 -7.67 15.18 16.47
N PRO A 122 -8.79 15.90 16.39
CA PRO A 122 -9.47 16.12 15.12
C PRO A 122 -8.54 16.72 14.06
N VAL A 123 -8.61 16.21 12.85
CA VAL A 123 -7.81 16.64 11.69
C VAL A 123 -8.69 16.82 10.46
N ASP A 124 -8.20 17.56 9.45
CA ASP A 124 -8.92 17.71 8.18
C ASP A 124 -8.86 16.40 7.36
N VAL A 125 -7.72 15.70 7.40
CA VAL A 125 -7.45 14.53 6.54
C VAL A 125 -6.78 13.40 7.32
N VAL A 126 -7.22 12.17 7.10
CA VAL A 126 -6.55 10.95 7.57
C VAL A 126 -5.98 10.21 6.36
N LEU A 127 -4.67 9.99 6.34
CA LEU A 127 -3.97 9.19 5.34
C LEU A 127 -3.67 7.80 5.89
N THR A 128 -4.16 6.78 5.22
CA THR A 128 -3.96 5.37 5.59
C THR A 128 -2.99 4.71 4.60
N LEU A 129 -1.95 4.04 5.12
CA LEU A 129 -0.81 3.61 4.31
C LEU A 129 -0.84 2.13 3.92
N ASP A 130 -1.84 1.39 4.37
CA ASP A 130 -2.06 -0.02 4.08
C ASP A 130 -3.56 -0.36 4.16
N ASP A 131 -3.94 -1.49 3.58
CA ASP A 131 -5.33 -1.91 3.44
C ASP A 131 -6.07 -2.01 4.77
N ARG A 132 -5.44 -2.61 5.79
CA ARG A 132 -6.06 -2.77 7.10
C ARG A 132 -6.31 -1.42 7.78
N SER A 133 -5.40 -0.46 7.65
CA SER A 133 -5.59 0.89 8.16
C SER A 133 -6.71 1.63 7.41
N VAL A 134 -6.92 1.37 6.11
CA VAL A 134 -8.09 1.85 5.36
C VAL A 134 -9.37 1.34 5.98
N VAL A 135 -9.47 0.03 6.22
CA VAL A 135 -10.67 -0.59 6.81
C VAL A 135 -10.99 0.00 8.18
N GLN A 136 -9.98 0.15 9.04
CA GLN A 136 -10.16 0.69 10.38
C GLN A 136 -10.57 2.17 10.37
N ALA A 137 -9.91 3.00 9.56
CA ALA A 137 -10.27 4.40 9.40
C ALA A 137 -11.64 4.56 8.72
N GLY A 138 -11.96 3.72 7.74
CA GLY A 138 -13.26 3.67 7.08
C GLY A 138 -14.39 3.33 8.05
N THR A 139 -14.18 2.39 8.96
CA THR A 139 -15.12 2.06 10.05
C THR A 139 -15.37 3.27 10.93
N CYS A 140 -14.31 3.92 11.42
CA CYS A 140 -14.44 5.12 12.25
C CYS A 140 -15.09 6.28 11.50
N SER A 141 -14.76 6.49 10.22
CA SER A 141 -15.37 7.53 9.39
C SER A 141 -16.87 7.30 9.20
N LYS A 142 -17.28 6.06 8.88
CA LYS A 142 -18.68 5.68 8.72
C LYS A 142 -19.51 5.96 9.99
N GLU A 143 -18.92 5.74 11.15
CA GLU A 143 -19.53 5.97 12.46
C GLU A 143 -19.37 7.43 12.96
N ASN A 144 -18.85 8.32 12.11
CA ASN A 144 -18.53 9.73 12.43
C ASN A 144 -17.57 9.91 13.64
N ARG A 145 -16.71 8.93 13.89
CA ARG A 145 -15.73 8.93 15.00
C ARG A 145 -14.42 9.65 14.64
N LEU A 146 -14.24 10.06 13.38
CA LEU A 146 -13.11 10.88 12.91
C LEU A 146 -13.46 12.38 12.81
N HIS A 147 -14.55 12.80 13.43
CA HIS A 147 -14.95 14.21 13.49
C HIS A 147 -15.08 14.90 12.14
N GLY A 148 -15.46 14.14 11.10
CA GLY A 148 -15.64 14.66 9.74
C GLY A 148 -14.36 14.72 8.89
N ALA A 149 -13.26 14.13 9.35
CA ALA A 149 -12.03 14.06 8.55
C ALA A 149 -12.24 13.27 7.24
N ASP A 150 -11.67 13.76 6.14
CA ASP A 150 -11.63 13.05 4.87
C ASP A 150 -10.58 11.93 4.92
N VAL A 151 -10.96 10.71 4.54
CA VAL A 151 -10.07 9.55 4.57
C VAL A 151 -9.61 9.19 3.16
N TYR A 152 -8.30 9.03 2.98
CA TYR A 152 -7.65 8.56 1.74
C TYR A 152 -6.72 7.40 2.08
N GLY A 153 -6.60 6.42 1.19
CA GLY A 153 -5.82 5.25 1.55
C GLY A 153 -5.18 4.46 0.41
N ILE A 154 -4.29 3.55 0.81
CA ILE A 154 -3.67 2.55 -0.06
C ILE A 154 -4.26 1.19 0.34
N GLY A 155 -5.00 0.55 -0.57
CA GLY A 155 -5.62 -0.75 -0.30
C GLY A 155 -6.51 -1.22 -1.44
N ASN A 156 -6.85 -2.51 -1.42
CA ASN A 156 -7.62 -3.18 -2.48
C ASN A 156 -8.57 -4.27 -1.97
N SER A 157 -8.68 -4.49 -0.66
CA SER A 157 -9.60 -5.49 -0.12
C SER A 157 -11.06 -5.13 -0.40
N THR A 158 -11.93 -6.12 -0.40
CA THR A 158 -13.38 -5.93 -0.53
C THR A 158 -13.93 -4.96 0.53
N GLU A 159 -13.38 -5.00 1.74
CA GLU A 159 -13.76 -4.10 2.82
C GLU A 159 -13.31 -2.67 2.53
N SER A 160 -12.10 -2.45 2.03
CA SER A 160 -11.62 -1.12 1.64
C SER A 160 -12.48 -0.53 0.51
N VAL A 161 -12.83 -1.35 -0.47
CA VAL A 161 -13.75 -0.99 -1.57
C VAL A 161 -15.14 -0.65 -1.05
N TYR A 162 -15.66 -1.40 -0.07
CA TYR A 162 -16.93 -1.08 0.58
C TYR A 162 -16.93 0.32 1.22
N TYR A 163 -15.84 0.73 1.88
CA TYR A 163 -15.74 2.07 2.46
C TYR A 163 -15.58 3.18 1.41
N LEU A 164 -15.00 2.88 0.27
CA LEU A 164 -14.99 3.78 -0.88
C LEU A 164 -16.40 3.95 -1.45
N ASP A 165 -17.15 2.84 -1.64
CA ASP A 165 -18.51 2.86 -2.21
C ASP A 165 -19.50 3.63 -1.31
N ASN A 166 -19.46 3.43 -0.02
CA ASN A 166 -20.33 4.16 0.91
C ASN A 166 -19.90 5.61 1.19
N GLY A 167 -18.73 6.05 0.66
CA GLY A 167 -18.23 7.41 0.78
C GLY A 167 -17.46 7.71 2.08
N SER A 168 -17.22 6.71 2.94
CA SER A 168 -16.39 6.85 4.15
C SER A 168 -14.90 7.03 3.82
N VAL A 169 -14.48 6.56 2.65
CA VAL A 169 -13.15 6.80 2.06
C VAL A 169 -13.33 7.55 0.76
N LYS A 170 -12.56 8.60 0.52
CA LYS A 170 -12.66 9.47 -0.66
C LYS A 170 -11.98 8.91 -1.90
N CYS A 171 -10.85 8.21 -1.68
CA CYS A 171 -10.00 7.71 -2.74
C CYS A 171 -9.15 6.55 -2.26
N LEU A 172 -8.95 5.56 -3.14
CA LEU A 172 -7.97 4.49 -2.95
C LEU A 172 -6.89 4.56 -4.02
N VAL A 173 -5.64 4.40 -3.60
CA VAL A 173 -4.52 4.08 -4.49
C VAL A 173 -4.33 2.56 -4.40
N VAL A 174 -4.60 1.88 -5.50
CA VAL A 174 -4.73 0.42 -5.58
C VAL A 174 -3.53 -0.15 -6.34
N PRO A 175 -2.59 -0.87 -5.68
CA PRO A 175 -1.55 -1.63 -6.39
C PRO A 175 -2.17 -2.77 -7.21
N ASP A 176 -1.63 -3.03 -8.40
CA ASP A 176 -2.04 -4.16 -9.24
C ASP A 176 -1.41 -5.46 -8.74
N GLU A 177 -1.99 -6.05 -7.71
CA GLU A 177 -1.48 -7.29 -7.10
C GLU A 177 -1.63 -8.51 -8.04
N PHE A 178 -2.65 -8.50 -8.90
CA PHE A 178 -2.78 -9.54 -9.91
C PHE A 178 -1.68 -9.46 -10.95
N GLY A 179 -1.42 -8.28 -11.49
CA GLY A 179 -0.31 -8.03 -12.40
C GLY A 179 1.03 -8.40 -11.78
N ALA A 180 1.22 -8.14 -10.48
CA ALA A 180 2.40 -8.58 -9.74
C ALA A 180 2.57 -10.11 -9.77
N GLY A 181 1.51 -10.84 -9.47
CA GLY A 181 1.50 -12.31 -9.53
C GLY A 181 1.80 -12.84 -10.96
N TYR A 182 1.16 -12.25 -11.97
CA TYR A 182 1.36 -12.57 -13.37
C TYR A 182 2.81 -12.32 -13.82
N GLN A 183 3.39 -11.18 -13.46
CA GLN A 183 4.79 -10.85 -13.75
C GLN A 183 5.75 -11.85 -13.11
N CYS A 184 5.53 -12.21 -11.83
CA CYS A 184 6.31 -13.23 -11.15
C CYS A 184 6.28 -14.57 -11.90
N MET A 185 5.09 -15.03 -12.29
CA MET A 185 4.88 -16.29 -12.99
C MET A 185 5.61 -16.28 -14.35
N THR A 186 5.42 -15.21 -15.11
CA THR A 186 6.03 -15.03 -16.44
C THR A 186 7.55 -15.10 -16.35
N GLN A 187 8.17 -14.37 -15.42
CA GLN A 187 9.62 -14.38 -15.22
C GLN A 187 10.14 -15.78 -14.85
N VAL A 188 9.45 -16.49 -13.96
CA VAL A 188 9.84 -17.85 -13.55
C VAL A 188 9.72 -18.83 -14.71
N VAL A 189 8.63 -18.78 -15.49
CA VAL A 189 8.42 -19.65 -16.65
C VAL A 189 9.48 -19.42 -17.73
N HIS A 190 9.74 -18.17 -18.11
CA HIS A 190 10.79 -17.83 -19.07
C HIS A 190 12.18 -18.28 -18.62
N LYS A 191 12.46 -18.18 -17.31
CA LYS A 191 13.72 -18.66 -16.76
C LYS A 191 13.85 -20.19 -16.84
N LEU A 192 12.77 -20.92 -16.55
CA LEU A 192 12.75 -22.39 -16.61
C LEU A 192 12.86 -22.91 -18.05
N ASN A 193 12.25 -22.23 -19.01
CA ASN A 193 12.33 -22.55 -20.42
C ASN A 193 13.68 -22.19 -21.06
N GLY A 194 14.52 -21.41 -20.36
CA GLY A 194 15.80 -20.93 -20.92
C GLY A 194 15.66 -19.70 -21.82
N ASP A 195 14.47 -19.09 -21.90
CA ASP A 195 14.20 -17.91 -22.74
C ASP A 195 14.94 -16.66 -22.23
N ILE A 196 15.20 -16.60 -20.93
CA ILE A 196 15.96 -15.52 -20.30
C ILE A 196 17.14 -16.07 -19.48
N ARG A 197 18.26 -15.32 -19.51
CA ARG A 197 19.43 -15.68 -18.72
C ARG A 197 19.31 -15.34 -17.26
N LYS A 198 18.66 -14.22 -16.96
CA LYS A 198 18.46 -13.68 -15.59
C LYS A 198 17.05 -13.11 -15.48
N MET A 199 16.39 -13.40 -14.38
CA MET A 199 15.14 -12.73 -14.02
C MET A 199 15.44 -11.30 -13.56
N GLU A 200 14.54 -10.38 -13.90
CA GLU A 200 14.68 -8.95 -13.58
C GLU A 200 13.64 -8.53 -12.58
N ASP A 201 13.99 -7.52 -11.79
CA ASP A 201 13.04 -6.88 -10.90
C ASP A 201 11.91 -6.21 -11.68
N GLN A 202 10.71 -6.30 -11.16
CA GLN A 202 9.51 -5.74 -11.76
C GLN A 202 8.89 -4.73 -10.79
N THR A 203 8.39 -3.62 -11.33
CA THR A 203 7.62 -2.64 -10.56
C THR A 203 6.13 -2.84 -10.83
N VAL A 204 5.37 -3.00 -9.76
CA VAL A 204 3.91 -3.13 -9.81
C VAL A 204 3.28 -1.78 -10.15
N GLN A 205 2.40 -1.77 -11.13
CA GLN A 205 1.59 -0.59 -11.45
C GLN A 205 0.54 -0.35 -10.36
N TYR A 206 -0.04 0.84 -10.35
CA TYR A 206 -1.15 1.17 -9.47
C TYR A 206 -2.21 1.97 -10.22
N THR A 207 -3.42 1.94 -9.70
CA THR A 207 -4.55 2.73 -10.22
C THR A 207 -5.15 3.54 -9.08
N VAL A 208 -5.54 4.77 -9.38
CA VAL A 208 -6.34 5.60 -8.46
C VAL A 208 -7.80 5.31 -8.70
N ILE A 209 -8.54 4.98 -7.67
CA ILE A 209 -9.96 4.67 -7.76
C ILE A 209 -10.75 5.60 -6.84
N ARG A 210 -11.71 6.29 -7.42
CA ARG A 210 -12.71 7.10 -6.74
C ARG A 210 -14.10 6.45 -6.86
N ARG A 211 -15.01 6.80 -5.98
CA ARG A 211 -16.37 6.25 -5.98
C ARG A 211 -17.07 6.35 -7.34
N SER A 212 -16.92 7.48 -8.03
CA SER A 212 -17.53 7.70 -9.35
C SER A 212 -17.06 6.74 -10.44
N GLU A 213 -15.87 6.15 -10.27
CA GLU A 213 -15.24 5.28 -11.26
C GLU A 213 -15.16 3.82 -10.79
N LEU A 214 -15.69 3.53 -9.58
CA LEU A 214 -15.58 2.23 -8.94
C LEU A 214 -16.09 1.09 -9.82
N PHE A 215 -17.23 1.31 -10.49
CA PHE A 215 -17.89 0.31 -11.32
C PHE A 215 -17.56 0.43 -12.82
N SER A 216 -16.51 1.17 -13.20
CA SER A 216 -16.00 1.10 -14.56
C SER A 216 -15.43 -0.29 -14.85
N GLU A 217 -15.57 -0.79 -16.09
CA GLU A 217 -15.11 -2.12 -16.50
C GLU A 217 -13.65 -2.38 -16.08
N ARG A 218 -12.77 -1.44 -16.34
CA ARG A 218 -11.34 -1.52 -15.95
C ARG A 218 -11.14 -1.69 -14.44
N ASN A 219 -11.88 -0.95 -13.62
CA ASN A 219 -11.71 -1.00 -12.15
C ASN A 219 -12.37 -2.25 -11.57
N GLN A 220 -13.44 -2.74 -12.18
CA GLN A 220 -14.03 -4.04 -11.82
C GLN A 220 -13.05 -5.19 -12.07
N GLU A 221 -12.39 -5.20 -13.23
CA GLU A 221 -11.35 -6.20 -13.52
C GLU A 221 -10.22 -6.16 -12.49
N LEU A 222 -9.76 -4.98 -12.09
CA LEU A 222 -8.68 -4.84 -11.11
C LEU A 222 -9.10 -5.28 -9.69
N LEU A 223 -10.32 -4.93 -9.26
CA LEU A 223 -10.76 -5.11 -7.88
C LEU A 223 -11.43 -6.48 -7.63
N PHE A 224 -12.05 -7.07 -8.65
CA PHE A 224 -12.92 -8.25 -8.51
C PHE A 224 -12.51 -9.43 -9.41
N ILE A 225 -11.23 -9.55 -9.75
CA ILE A 225 -10.70 -10.62 -10.62
C ILE A 225 -11.11 -12.02 -10.16
N MET A 226 -11.30 -12.22 -8.85
CA MET A 226 -11.66 -13.52 -8.27
C MET A 226 -13.17 -13.82 -8.33
N SER A 227 -14.00 -12.92 -8.84
CA SER A 227 -15.47 -13.06 -8.91
C SER A 227 -16.01 -13.37 -10.31
N GLN A 228 -15.12 -13.62 -11.29
CA GLN A 228 -15.50 -14.01 -12.66
C GLN A 228 -15.43 -15.52 -12.88
#